data_cc9aa28d430ebbe77cfd879217f0e85b
#
_entry.id   cc9aa28d430ebbe77cfd879217f0e85b
#
_cell.length_a   1.000
_cell.length_b   1.000
_cell.length_c   1.000
_cell.angle_alpha   90.00
_cell.angle_beta   90.00
_cell.angle_gamma   90.00
#
_symmetry.space_group_name_H-M   'P 1'
#
loop_
_entity.id
_entity.type
_entity.pdbx_description
1 polymer ?
#
loop_
_entity_poly.entity_id
_entity_poly.type
_entity_poly.pdbx_seq_one_letter_code
_entity_poly.pdbx_strand_id
1 'polypeptide(L)'
;MSSTKTRVAKIATVIIPVADQDQQIQFYVEKLGFQKRTDIPFGNGYRWVEVAPGDAETTIALAPPPPGGSAGNRETGISLHTEDIDGYHAELKDKGVDVDAEVSRMGDPVPPLFWLRDPEGNSLMVVG
;
A
#
# COMPACT_ATOMS: atom_id res chain seq x y z
N MET A 1 -24.25 -9.30 27.78
CA MET A 1 -24.21 -8.91 26.39
C MET A 1 -22.80 -8.84 25.88
N SER A 2 -22.58 -9.34 24.69
CA SER A 2 -21.29 -9.27 24.07
C SER A 2 -20.93 -7.80 23.80
N SER A 3 -19.72 -7.45 24.13
CA SER A 3 -19.22 -6.10 23.91
C SER A 3 -18.26 -6.09 22.72
N THR A 4 -18.42 -5.13 21.82
CA THR A 4 -17.46 -4.93 20.74
C THR A 4 -16.08 -4.50 21.27
N LYS A 5 -16.01 -4.08 22.55
CA LYS A 5 -14.74 -3.72 23.19
C LYS A 5 -13.78 -4.90 23.31
N THR A 6 -14.31 -6.12 23.40
CA THR A 6 -13.48 -7.31 23.50
C THR A 6 -13.28 -8.01 22.18
N ARG A 7 -13.77 -7.46 21.10
CA ARG A 7 -13.68 -8.04 19.77
C ARG A 7 -12.78 -7.20 18.88
N VAL A 8 -12.30 -7.81 17.81
CA VAL A 8 -11.57 -7.08 16.78
C VAL A 8 -12.54 -6.11 16.12
N ALA A 9 -12.19 -4.85 16.09
CA ALA A 9 -13.02 -3.80 15.49
C ALA A 9 -12.72 -3.58 14.01
N LYS A 10 -11.45 -3.70 13.62
CA LYS A 10 -11.03 -3.46 12.23
C LYS A 10 -9.62 -3.98 12.01
N ILE A 11 -9.23 -4.04 10.75
CA ILE A 11 -7.82 -4.22 10.39
C ILE A 11 -7.19 -2.83 10.49
N ALA A 12 -6.35 -2.61 11.50
CA ALA A 12 -5.81 -1.30 11.78
C ALA A 12 -4.69 -0.92 10.81
N THR A 13 -3.73 -1.82 10.61
CA THR A 13 -2.52 -1.52 9.85
C THR A 13 -2.01 -2.78 9.18
N VAL A 14 -1.55 -2.64 7.95
CA VAL A 14 -0.84 -3.68 7.22
C VAL A 14 0.61 -3.23 7.08
N ILE A 15 1.55 -4.09 7.39
CA ILE A 15 2.97 -3.72 7.41
C ILE A 15 3.66 -4.20 6.14
N ILE A 16 4.36 -3.27 5.48
CA ILE A 16 5.27 -3.59 4.38
C ILE A 16 6.68 -3.30 4.87
N PRO A 17 7.54 -4.32 5.04
CA PRO A 17 8.93 -4.08 5.38
C PRO A 17 9.64 -3.34 4.25
N VAL A 18 10.33 -2.28 4.58
CA VAL A 18 11.01 -1.43 3.59
C VAL A 18 12.45 -1.12 4.03
N ALA A 19 13.35 -0.99 3.07
CA ALA A 19 14.73 -0.65 3.35
C ALA A 19 14.95 0.86 3.39
N ASP A 20 14.26 1.60 2.52
CA ASP A 20 14.40 3.06 2.40
C ASP A 20 13.05 3.72 2.66
N GLN A 21 12.83 4.12 3.91
CA GLN A 21 11.55 4.72 4.30
C GLN A 21 11.25 6.03 3.56
N ASP A 22 12.23 6.88 3.35
CA ASP A 22 12.01 8.16 2.67
C ASP A 22 11.60 7.97 1.22
N GLN A 23 12.27 7.07 0.50
CA GLN A 23 11.92 6.76 -0.88
C GLN A 23 10.50 6.18 -0.97
N GLN A 24 10.16 5.32 -0.05
CA GLN A 24 8.84 4.67 -0.03
C GLN A 24 7.75 5.68 0.31
N ILE A 25 7.96 6.56 1.28
CA ILE A 25 7.02 7.64 1.58
C ILE A 25 6.76 8.47 0.33
N GLN A 26 7.83 8.88 -0.35
CA GLN A 26 7.70 9.68 -1.55
C GLN A 26 6.86 8.98 -2.63
N PHE A 27 7.10 7.70 -2.82
CA PHE A 27 6.34 6.91 -3.79
C PHE A 27 4.85 6.85 -3.43
N TYR A 28 4.53 6.42 -2.21
CA TYR A 28 3.14 6.24 -1.81
C TYR A 28 2.38 7.56 -1.77
N VAL A 29 3.02 8.63 -1.36
CA VAL A 29 2.37 9.95 -1.29
C VAL A 29 2.31 10.61 -2.66
N GLU A 30 3.42 10.73 -3.37
CA GLU A 30 3.47 11.49 -4.63
C GLU A 30 2.98 10.72 -5.84
N LYS A 31 3.26 9.42 -5.90
CA LYS A 31 2.85 8.62 -7.06
C LYS A 31 1.46 8.03 -6.88
N LEU A 32 1.19 7.42 -5.73
CA LEU A 32 -0.12 6.78 -5.50
C LEU A 32 -1.18 7.75 -4.98
N GLY A 33 -0.79 8.90 -4.46
CA GLY A 33 -1.74 9.89 -3.96
C GLY A 33 -2.18 9.65 -2.52
N PHE A 34 -1.41 8.86 -1.76
CA PHE A 34 -1.73 8.60 -0.36
C PHE A 34 -1.35 9.79 0.52
N GLN A 35 -1.85 9.79 1.75
CA GLN A 35 -1.48 10.76 2.77
C GLN A 35 -0.56 10.09 3.79
N LYS A 36 0.45 10.82 4.22
CA LYS A 36 1.29 10.38 5.34
C LYS A 36 0.54 10.69 6.63
N ARG A 37 0.16 9.66 7.36
CA ARG A 37 -0.62 9.76 8.59
C ARG A 37 0.24 9.87 9.83
N THR A 38 1.34 9.17 9.85
CA THR A 38 2.21 9.06 11.02
C THR A 38 3.64 8.98 10.55
N ASP A 39 4.54 9.64 11.29
CA ASP A 39 5.98 9.58 11.00
C ASP A 39 6.68 10.00 12.30
N ILE A 40 6.96 9.01 13.15
CA ILE A 40 7.56 9.25 14.46
C ILE A 40 8.78 8.36 14.67
N PRO A 41 9.87 8.90 15.23
CA PRO A 41 11.03 8.09 15.54
C PRO A 41 10.73 7.11 16.66
N PHE A 42 11.33 5.91 16.60
CA PHE A 42 11.19 4.92 17.67
C PHE A 42 12.53 4.26 18.04
N GLY A 43 13.63 4.93 17.77
CA GLY A 43 14.96 4.48 18.21
C GLY A 43 15.79 3.93 17.06
N ASN A 44 17.12 3.92 17.27
CA ASN A 44 18.12 3.37 16.35
C ASN A 44 18.04 3.95 14.92
N GLY A 45 17.55 5.19 14.78
CA GLY A 45 17.41 5.83 13.48
C GLY A 45 16.18 5.38 12.70
N TYR A 46 15.35 4.51 13.27
CA TYR A 46 14.12 4.05 12.63
C TYR A 46 12.95 4.96 12.94
N ARG A 47 11.96 4.94 12.06
CA ARG A 47 10.73 5.71 12.21
C ARG A 47 9.54 4.79 12.02
N TRP A 48 8.47 5.06 12.76
CA TRP A 48 7.19 4.43 12.50
C TRP A 48 6.42 5.31 11.52
N VAL A 49 6.20 4.81 10.32
CA VAL A 49 5.59 5.57 9.23
C VAL A 49 4.32 4.85 8.77
N GLU A 50 3.22 5.60 8.71
CA GLU A 50 1.97 5.08 8.16
C GLU A 50 1.48 5.99 7.04
N VAL A 51 1.01 5.37 5.98
CA VAL A 51 0.39 6.06 4.84
C VAL A 51 -0.97 5.42 4.56
N ALA A 52 -1.89 6.17 4.00
CA ALA A 52 -3.21 5.65 3.65
C ALA A 52 -3.88 6.54 2.60
N PRO A 53 -4.76 5.95 1.76
CA PRO A 53 -5.53 6.78 0.83
C PRO A 53 -6.61 7.57 1.61
N GLY A 54 -6.71 8.87 1.33
CA GLY A 54 -7.77 9.73 1.87
C GLY A 54 -8.05 9.54 3.35
N ASP A 55 -9.30 9.27 3.68
CA ASP A 55 -9.77 9.08 5.05
C ASP A 55 -9.83 7.61 5.47
N ALA A 56 -9.17 6.72 4.76
CA ALA A 56 -9.22 5.30 5.07
C ALA A 56 -8.80 5.03 6.52
N GLU A 57 -9.53 4.13 7.17
CA GLU A 57 -9.23 3.77 8.56
C GLU A 57 -8.03 2.82 8.66
N THR A 58 -7.85 1.97 7.65
CA THR A 58 -6.72 1.05 7.62
C THR A 58 -5.53 1.73 6.95
N THR A 59 -4.38 1.63 7.58
CA THR A 59 -3.15 2.23 7.06
C THR A 59 -2.16 1.17 6.61
N ILE A 60 -1.18 1.60 5.83
CA ILE A 60 -0.01 0.78 5.48
C ILE A 60 1.16 1.36 6.26
N ALA A 61 1.81 0.52 7.07
CA ALA A 61 3.02 0.92 7.78
C ALA A 61 4.24 0.57 6.92
N LEU A 62 5.06 1.56 6.64
CA LEU A 62 6.31 1.39 5.92
C LEU A 62 7.41 1.34 6.98
N ALA A 63 7.73 0.13 7.43
CA ALA A 63 8.60 -0.08 8.59
C ALA A 63 9.86 -0.86 8.19
N PRO A 64 10.98 -0.67 8.92
CA PRO A 64 12.15 -1.51 8.66
C PRO A 64 11.82 -2.97 8.97
N PRO A 65 12.48 -3.93 8.30
CA PRO A 65 12.23 -5.34 8.59
C PRO A 65 12.69 -5.68 10.01
N PRO A 66 12.06 -6.68 10.65
CA PRO A 66 12.52 -7.13 11.96
C PRO A 66 13.92 -7.75 11.87
N PRO A 67 14.64 -7.88 13.00
CA PRO A 67 15.95 -8.52 13.00
C PRO A 67 15.91 -9.88 12.31
N GLY A 68 16.84 -10.10 11.37
CA GLY A 68 16.88 -11.34 10.58
C GLY A 68 15.90 -11.36 9.42
N GLY A 69 15.04 -10.36 9.28
CA GLY A 69 14.11 -10.25 8.18
C GLY A 69 14.72 -9.52 6.99
N SER A 70 13.97 -9.42 5.91
CA SER A 70 14.38 -8.74 4.69
C SER A 70 13.25 -7.86 4.17
N ALA A 71 13.63 -6.89 3.32
CA ALA A 71 12.68 -6.01 2.66
C ALA A 71 12.74 -6.25 1.14
N GLY A 72 11.67 -5.85 0.46
CA GLY A 72 11.62 -5.86 -1.00
C GLY A 72 11.06 -7.14 -1.61
N ASN A 73 10.59 -7.01 -2.83
CA ASN A 73 10.11 -8.09 -3.69
C ASN A 73 9.02 -8.95 -3.05
N ARG A 74 8.12 -8.33 -2.31
CA ARG A 74 7.03 -9.05 -1.66
C ARG A 74 5.72 -8.93 -2.44
N GLU A 75 4.99 -10.02 -2.50
CA GLU A 75 3.58 -9.97 -2.84
C GLU A 75 2.86 -9.60 -1.54
N THR A 76 2.39 -8.36 -1.45
CA THR A 76 1.86 -7.86 -0.18
C THR A 76 0.49 -8.44 0.16
N GLY A 77 -0.26 -8.87 -0.84
CA GLY A 77 -1.64 -9.29 -0.64
C GLY A 77 -2.59 -8.13 -0.41
N ILE A 78 -2.12 -6.90 -0.57
CA ILE A 78 -2.93 -5.71 -0.39
C ILE A 78 -3.66 -5.41 -1.68
N SER A 79 -4.97 -5.18 -1.58
CA SER A 79 -5.81 -4.78 -2.68
C SER A 79 -6.33 -3.37 -2.42
N LEU A 80 -6.10 -2.49 -3.37
CA LEU A 80 -6.53 -1.09 -3.31
C LEU A 80 -7.72 -0.91 -4.24
N HIS A 81 -8.77 -0.23 -3.78
CA HIS A 81 -9.94 0.01 -4.61
C HIS A 81 -9.90 1.42 -5.21
N THR A 82 -10.23 1.53 -6.49
CA THR A 82 -10.43 2.80 -7.15
C THR A 82 -11.78 2.80 -7.87
N GLU A 83 -12.41 3.97 -7.95
CA GLU A 83 -13.68 4.10 -8.68
C GLU A 83 -13.46 4.29 -10.18
N ASP A 84 -12.23 4.57 -10.61
CA ASP A 84 -11.88 4.77 -12.03
C ASP A 84 -10.57 4.03 -12.32
N ILE A 85 -10.66 2.74 -12.55
CA ILE A 85 -9.47 1.92 -12.70
C ILE A 85 -8.70 2.26 -13.98
N ASP A 86 -9.39 2.57 -15.07
CA ASP A 86 -8.72 2.90 -16.32
C ASP A 86 -7.98 4.23 -16.21
N GLY A 87 -8.64 5.24 -15.61
CA GLY A 87 -8.01 6.53 -15.38
C GLY A 87 -6.83 6.45 -14.44
N TYR A 88 -6.96 5.66 -13.36
CA TYR A 88 -5.86 5.51 -12.40
C TYR A 88 -4.68 4.77 -13.01
N HIS A 89 -4.96 3.72 -13.77
CA HIS A 89 -3.91 2.98 -14.49
C HIS A 89 -3.12 3.90 -15.42
N ALA A 90 -3.82 4.73 -16.20
CA ALA A 90 -3.20 5.68 -17.11
C ALA A 90 -2.36 6.72 -16.35
N GLU A 91 -2.89 7.22 -15.24
CA GLU A 91 -2.17 8.20 -14.41
C GLU A 91 -0.87 7.61 -13.85
N LEU A 92 -0.90 6.39 -13.36
CA LEU A 92 0.28 5.73 -12.81
C LEU A 92 1.33 5.47 -13.89
N LYS A 93 0.88 5.05 -15.09
CA LYS A 93 1.81 4.88 -16.22
C LYS A 93 2.48 6.19 -16.58
N ASP A 94 1.72 7.27 -16.63
CA ASP A 94 2.26 8.60 -16.92
C ASP A 94 3.30 9.05 -15.89
N LYS A 95 3.10 8.68 -14.65
CA LYS A 95 4.03 9.01 -13.57
C LYS A 95 5.24 8.09 -13.51
N GLY A 96 5.32 7.11 -14.40
CA GLY A 96 6.44 6.18 -14.45
C GLY A 96 6.38 5.07 -13.44
N VAL A 97 5.22 4.79 -12.87
CA VAL A 97 5.05 3.69 -11.92
C VAL A 97 5.08 2.38 -12.69
N ASP A 98 5.73 1.37 -12.11
CA ASP A 98 5.77 0.02 -12.69
C ASP A 98 4.40 -0.64 -12.49
N VAL A 99 3.61 -0.67 -13.55
CA VAL A 99 2.29 -1.28 -13.56
C VAL A 99 2.19 -2.30 -14.70
N ASP A 100 1.23 -3.21 -14.59
CA ASP A 100 0.92 -4.10 -15.69
C ASP A 100 0.58 -3.28 -16.95
N ALA A 101 0.89 -3.83 -18.12
CA ALA A 101 0.67 -3.12 -19.38
C ALA A 101 -0.80 -2.74 -19.57
N GLU A 102 -1.71 -3.59 -19.12
CA GLU A 102 -3.15 -3.40 -19.31
C GLU A 102 -3.92 -3.79 -18.06
N VAL A 103 -5.11 -3.21 -17.92
CA VAL A 103 -6.06 -3.64 -16.90
C VAL A 103 -6.62 -5.00 -17.31
N SER A 104 -6.58 -5.96 -16.43
CA SER A 104 -7.10 -7.31 -16.66
C SER A 104 -8.61 -7.33 -16.43
N ARG A 105 -9.33 -7.91 -17.38
CA ARG A 105 -10.79 -8.05 -17.31
C ARG A 105 -11.16 -9.50 -17.61
N MET A 106 -11.40 -10.25 -16.55
CA MET A 106 -11.76 -11.67 -16.67
C MET A 106 -13.27 -11.89 -16.69
N GLY A 107 -14.05 -10.87 -16.34
CA GLY A 107 -15.49 -10.97 -16.26
C GLY A 107 -15.98 -11.39 -14.87
N ASP A 108 -17.27 -11.13 -14.60
CA ASP A 108 -17.88 -11.44 -13.31
C ASP A 108 -17.60 -12.88 -12.87
N PRO A 109 -17.37 -13.13 -11.57
CA PRO A 109 -17.41 -12.18 -10.46
C PRO A 109 -16.08 -11.48 -10.17
N VAL A 110 -15.07 -11.64 -11.02
CA VAL A 110 -13.76 -11.04 -10.83
C VAL A 110 -13.80 -9.58 -11.28
N PRO A 111 -13.49 -8.62 -10.40
CA PRO A 111 -13.47 -7.21 -10.81
C PRO A 111 -12.28 -6.94 -11.75
N PRO A 112 -12.33 -5.88 -12.53
CA PRO A 112 -11.14 -5.47 -13.28
C PRO A 112 -10.01 -5.13 -12.30
N LEU A 113 -8.79 -5.47 -12.67
CA LEU A 113 -7.66 -5.28 -11.77
C LEU A 113 -6.35 -5.11 -12.55
N PHE A 114 -5.36 -4.53 -11.89
CA PHE A 114 -3.98 -4.57 -12.35
C PHE A 114 -3.04 -4.57 -11.13
N TRP A 115 -1.79 -4.93 -11.35
CA TRP A 115 -0.78 -4.93 -10.31
C TRP A 115 0.15 -3.74 -10.51
N LEU A 116 0.60 -3.17 -9.40
CA LEU A 116 1.66 -2.18 -9.39
C LEU A 116 2.81 -2.67 -8.52
N ARG A 117 4.00 -2.12 -8.74
CA ARG A 117 5.18 -2.43 -7.94
C ARG A 117 5.74 -1.12 -7.40
N ASP A 118 6.10 -1.11 -6.13
CA ASP A 118 6.75 0.04 -5.52
C ASP A 118 8.25 0.02 -5.83
N PRO A 119 9.02 1.05 -5.42
CA PRO A 119 10.45 1.10 -5.76
C PRO A 119 11.28 -0.06 -5.22
N GLU A 120 10.80 -0.77 -4.21
CA GLU A 120 11.50 -1.95 -3.69
C GLU A 120 10.94 -3.26 -4.24
N GLY A 121 10.08 -3.18 -5.25
CA GLY A 121 9.54 -4.37 -5.91
C GLY A 121 8.39 -5.02 -5.19
N ASN A 122 7.83 -4.39 -4.17
CA ASN A 122 6.64 -4.92 -3.51
C ASN A 122 5.41 -4.72 -4.39
N SER A 123 4.61 -5.76 -4.58
CA SER A 123 3.45 -5.67 -5.45
C SER A 123 2.16 -5.47 -4.65
N LEU A 124 1.32 -4.59 -5.17
CA LEU A 124 -0.02 -4.34 -4.66
C LEU A 124 -1.00 -4.46 -5.82
N MET A 125 -2.21 -4.91 -5.52
CA MET A 125 -3.25 -5.02 -6.53
C MET A 125 -4.16 -3.79 -6.47
N VAL A 126 -4.59 -3.33 -7.63
CA VAL A 126 -5.61 -2.29 -7.73
C VAL A 126 -6.84 -2.90 -8.37
N VAL A 127 -8.01 -2.70 -7.77
CA VAL A 127 -9.28 -3.24 -8.27
C VAL A 127 -10.27 -2.10 -8.51
N GLY A 128 -11.08 -2.31 -9.52
CA GLY A 128 -12.14 -1.38 -9.84
C GLY A 128 -13.48 -1.69 -9.20
#